data_ec91e32a427ddfd725ced843309489f3
#
_entry.id   ec91e32a427ddfd725ced843309489f3
#
_cell.length_a   1.000
_cell.length_b   1.000
_cell.length_c   1.000
_cell.angle_alpha   90.00
_cell.angle_beta   90.00
_cell.angle_gamma   90.00
#
_symmetry.space_group_name_H-M   'P 1'
#
loop_
_entity.id
_entity.type
_entity.pdbx_description
1 polymer ?
#
loop_
_entity_poly.entity_id
_entity_poly.type
_entity_poly.pdbx_seq_one_letter_code
_entity_poly.pdbx_strand_id
1 'polypeptide(L)'
;MKKVATNTIDAGLLAKMFLAGAKNLEVKKEWINELNVFPVPDGDTGTNMTLTIMSAVKEVNSLTEVNMYNLSKAISSGSLRGARGNSGVILSQLLRGFTKKIRDYQELNAEILAEAMEKAVETAYKAVMKPKEGTILTVAKGAAEKAAELAPESEDLNAFIEDVLAHAEYVLSQTPEMLPVLKEAGVVDSGGQGLLTVLQGAYDAFLGKEIDLNFEMPEAKTEFVRPSKETEKEIKFGYCTEFIIMLENPLPDEEVYAFKDFLNGIGDSIVLVADDELVKVHVHTNDPGKAISKALTYGQLTRMKIDNMREEHQERLIKNAEKIAAQQAEEDKKRKEAAKQPPKENGFIAVSIGEGIKEIFQGLGVDYLIEGGQTMNPSTEDMLTAIEKVNAKNIFILPNNKNIILAANQAKAMTEDKNIIVVSTKTVPQGITAMISYVPEKSAEENEEAMTEGIQMVKTGQVTYAVRDTHIDEKEIHQGDIMGLGDHGLLAVGQDILTVAEETIRAMVDEDSELISIYYGEDMSEEDAESLGEKIEQAYPDCDVEVNYGGQPIYYCVVSVE
;
A
#
# COMPACT_ATOMS: atom_id res chain seq x y z
N MET A 1 35.47 -8.63 -26.56
CA MET A 1 36.45 -8.05 -25.61
C MET A 1 36.23 -8.76 -24.27
N LYS A 2 37.23 -9.47 -23.72
CA LYS A 2 37.13 -10.03 -22.37
C LYS A 2 37.05 -8.84 -21.41
N LYS A 3 35.88 -8.62 -20.73
CA LYS A 3 35.80 -7.70 -19.59
C LYS A 3 36.73 -8.24 -18.51
N VAL A 4 37.64 -7.41 -18.05
CA VAL A 4 38.47 -7.67 -16.87
C VAL A 4 37.49 -7.82 -15.71
N ALA A 5 37.46 -8.97 -15.06
CA ALA A 5 36.71 -9.16 -13.82
C ALA A 5 37.27 -8.15 -12.80
N THR A 6 36.44 -7.23 -12.35
CA THR A 6 36.79 -6.30 -11.28
C THR A 6 36.70 -7.07 -9.97
N ASN A 7 37.82 -7.18 -9.24
CA ASN A 7 37.84 -7.83 -7.92
C ASN A 7 37.42 -6.92 -6.77
N THR A 8 36.96 -5.71 -7.09
CA THR A 8 36.44 -4.74 -6.11
C THR A 8 35.24 -4.01 -6.66
N ILE A 9 34.38 -3.54 -5.77
CA ILE A 9 33.18 -2.75 -6.08
C ILE A 9 33.38 -1.35 -5.52
N ASP A 10 33.50 -0.35 -6.39
CA ASP A 10 33.50 1.06 -6.01
C ASP A 10 32.06 1.60 -5.82
N ALA A 11 31.96 2.84 -5.35
CA ALA A 11 30.67 3.48 -5.11
C ALA A 11 29.82 3.64 -6.39
N GLY A 12 30.46 3.88 -7.54
CA GLY A 12 29.76 4.02 -8.82
C GLY A 12 29.15 2.71 -9.30
N LEU A 13 29.90 1.60 -9.16
CA LEU A 13 29.40 0.27 -9.48
C LEU A 13 28.33 -0.17 -8.49
N LEU A 14 28.52 0.08 -7.19
CA LEU A 14 27.54 -0.24 -6.16
C LEU A 14 26.21 0.52 -6.39
N ALA A 15 26.26 1.79 -6.79
CA ALA A 15 25.07 2.55 -7.15
C ALA A 15 24.30 1.90 -8.31
N LYS A 16 25.01 1.46 -9.36
CA LYS A 16 24.40 0.74 -10.49
C LYS A 16 23.81 -0.59 -10.06
N MET A 17 24.51 -1.35 -9.22
CA MET A 17 24.04 -2.62 -8.68
C MET A 17 22.75 -2.42 -7.85
N PHE A 18 22.71 -1.39 -7.00
CA PHE A 18 21.54 -1.07 -6.20
C PHE A 18 20.33 -0.69 -7.09
N LEU A 19 20.53 0.21 -8.06
CA LEU A 19 19.47 0.62 -8.99
C LEU A 19 18.96 -0.56 -9.82
N ALA A 20 19.85 -1.43 -10.29
CA ALA A 20 19.47 -2.63 -11.04
C ALA A 20 18.68 -3.63 -10.19
N GLY A 21 19.07 -3.83 -8.93
CA GLY A 21 18.32 -4.63 -7.97
C GLY A 21 16.92 -4.09 -7.73
N ALA A 22 16.80 -2.77 -7.55
CA ALA A 22 15.52 -2.09 -7.40
C ALA A 22 14.63 -2.25 -8.64
N LYS A 23 15.20 -2.11 -9.85
CA LYS A 23 14.47 -2.30 -11.11
C LYS A 23 13.99 -3.74 -11.29
N ASN A 24 14.80 -4.72 -10.97
CA ASN A 24 14.41 -6.13 -11.05
C ASN A 24 13.25 -6.45 -10.10
N LEU A 25 13.25 -5.85 -8.90
CA LEU A 25 12.15 -5.97 -7.93
C LEU A 25 10.87 -5.31 -8.47
N GLU A 26 10.96 -4.09 -9.02
CA GLU A 26 9.84 -3.37 -9.62
C GLU A 26 9.16 -4.19 -10.72
N VAL A 27 9.94 -4.75 -11.63
CA VAL A 27 9.43 -5.56 -12.75
C VAL A 27 8.74 -6.83 -12.27
N LYS A 28 9.20 -7.44 -11.18
CA LYS A 28 8.69 -8.72 -10.66
C LYS A 28 7.73 -8.56 -9.47
N LYS A 29 7.33 -7.34 -9.11
CA LYS A 29 6.54 -7.07 -7.91
C LYS A 29 5.23 -7.86 -7.87
N GLU A 30 4.50 -7.95 -8.99
CA GLU A 30 3.21 -8.65 -9.06
C GLU A 30 3.40 -10.16 -8.84
N TRP A 31 4.41 -10.76 -9.47
CA TRP A 31 4.73 -12.16 -9.23
C TRP A 31 5.11 -12.43 -7.76
N ILE A 32 5.84 -11.51 -7.10
CA ILE A 32 6.17 -11.63 -5.68
C ILE A 32 4.91 -11.47 -4.81
N ASN A 33 3.97 -10.62 -5.21
CA ASN A 33 2.66 -10.49 -4.57
C ASN A 33 1.88 -11.80 -4.62
N GLU A 34 1.93 -12.54 -5.74
CA GLU A 34 1.27 -13.84 -5.91
C GLU A 34 1.81 -14.91 -4.95
N LEU A 35 3.06 -14.81 -4.51
CA LEU A 35 3.67 -15.72 -3.53
C LEU A 35 3.23 -15.41 -2.09
N ASN A 36 2.64 -14.25 -1.83
CA ASN A 36 2.20 -13.87 -0.49
C ASN A 36 0.82 -14.50 -0.19
N VAL A 37 0.84 -15.60 0.54
CA VAL A 37 -0.36 -16.42 0.82
C VAL A 37 -0.80 -16.40 2.27
N PHE A 38 -0.09 -15.72 3.17
CA PHE A 38 -0.36 -15.80 4.60
C PHE A 38 -0.19 -14.45 5.34
N PRO A 39 -1.00 -14.19 6.38
CA PRO A 39 -2.15 -14.97 6.90
C PRO A 39 -3.44 -14.73 6.10
N VAL A 40 -3.58 -13.55 5.55
CA VAL A 40 -4.55 -13.19 4.52
C VAL A 40 -3.74 -13.02 3.24
N PRO A 41 -4.16 -13.52 2.10
CA PRO A 41 -3.48 -13.28 0.84
C PRO A 41 -3.73 -11.83 0.39
N ASP A 42 -3.24 -10.86 1.20
CA ASP A 42 -3.28 -9.44 0.89
C ASP A 42 -2.37 -9.07 -0.30
N GLY A 43 -1.47 -10.02 -0.68
CA GLY A 43 -0.70 -9.94 -1.91
C GLY A 43 0.14 -8.66 -2.02
N ASP A 44 0.60 -8.10 -0.91
CA ASP A 44 1.21 -6.78 -0.85
C ASP A 44 2.74 -6.78 -0.66
N THR A 45 3.36 -7.95 -0.45
CA THR A 45 4.81 -8.07 -0.15
C THR A 45 5.68 -7.45 -1.24
N GLY A 46 5.44 -7.78 -2.51
CA GLY A 46 6.17 -7.21 -3.64
C GLY A 46 5.97 -5.70 -3.75
N THR A 47 4.75 -5.23 -3.53
CA THR A 47 4.40 -3.81 -3.52
C THR A 47 5.11 -3.06 -2.39
N ASN A 48 5.05 -3.56 -1.15
CA ASN A 48 5.69 -2.95 0.01
C ASN A 48 7.21 -2.87 -0.15
N MET A 49 7.85 -3.95 -0.59
CA MET A 49 9.30 -3.98 -0.83
C MET A 49 9.69 -3.02 -1.97
N THR A 50 8.91 -2.98 -3.06
CA THR A 50 9.16 -2.07 -4.18
C THR A 50 9.04 -0.61 -3.76
N LEU A 51 7.97 -0.21 -3.09
CA LEU A 51 7.79 1.17 -2.61
C LEU A 51 8.90 1.58 -1.64
N THR A 52 9.35 0.65 -0.79
CA THR A 52 10.45 0.87 0.14
C THR A 52 11.77 1.14 -0.59
N ILE A 53 12.14 0.29 -1.54
CA ILE A 53 13.41 0.45 -2.27
C ILE A 53 13.38 1.64 -3.22
N MET A 54 12.21 1.96 -3.82
CA MET A 54 12.03 3.11 -4.70
C MET A 54 12.20 4.45 -3.97
N SER A 55 11.85 4.52 -2.69
CA SER A 55 12.15 5.69 -1.86
C SER A 55 13.66 5.92 -1.75
N ALA A 56 14.45 4.85 -1.60
CA ALA A 56 15.92 4.94 -1.62
C ALA A 56 16.47 5.27 -3.02
N VAL A 57 15.89 4.72 -4.09
CA VAL A 57 16.24 5.07 -5.49
C VAL A 57 16.11 6.57 -5.74
N LYS A 58 15.04 7.20 -5.23
CA LYS A 58 14.83 8.65 -5.34
C LYS A 58 15.99 9.43 -4.69
N GLU A 59 16.42 9.05 -3.49
CA GLU A 59 17.55 9.70 -2.82
C GLU A 59 18.88 9.42 -3.53
N VAL A 60 19.13 8.20 -4.02
CA VAL A 60 20.34 7.86 -4.78
C VAL A 60 20.43 8.65 -6.08
N ASN A 61 19.32 8.78 -6.82
CA ASN A 61 19.28 9.55 -8.06
C ASN A 61 19.44 11.07 -7.85
N SER A 62 19.19 11.56 -6.64
CA SER A 62 19.39 12.98 -6.28
C SER A 62 20.82 13.33 -5.89
N LEU A 63 21.72 12.35 -5.77
CA LEU A 63 23.11 12.57 -5.38
C LEU A 63 23.87 13.36 -6.46
N THR A 64 24.46 14.48 -6.05
CA THR A 64 25.36 15.28 -6.90
C THR A 64 26.77 14.69 -6.97
N GLU A 65 27.17 13.95 -5.93
CA GLU A 65 28.46 13.26 -5.84
C GLU A 65 28.24 11.84 -5.34
N VAL A 66 28.64 10.85 -6.14
CA VAL A 66 28.55 9.44 -5.79
C VAL A 66 29.86 8.98 -5.17
N ASN A 67 29.90 8.90 -3.84
CA ASN A 67 30.93 8.24 -3.06
C ASN A 67 30.28 7.27 -2.07
N MET A 68 31.06 6.38 -1.45
CA MET A 68 30.53 5.32 -0.60
C MET A 68 29.72 5.86 0.59
N TYR A 69 30.15 6.98 1.18
CA TYR A 69 29.47 7.60 2.31
C TYR A 69 28.09 8.18 1.90
N ASN A 70 28.06 9.00 0.84
CA ASN A 70 26.83 9.62 0.35
C ASN A 70 25.83 8.57 -0.14
N LEU A 71 26.32 7.56 -0.88
CA LEU A 71 25.50 6.46 -1.36
C LEU A 71 24.90 5.65 -0.20
N SER A 72 25.72 5.28 0.78
CA SER A 72 25.28 4.57 1.98
C SER A 72 24.20 5.35 2.75
N LYS A 73 24.38 6.66 2.89
CA LYS A 73 23.42 7.54 3.54
C LYS A 73 22.09 7.60 2.76
N ALA A 74 22.15 7.76 1.43
CA ALA A 74 20.97 7.83 0.57
C ALA A 74 20.18 6.51 0.61
N ILE A 75 20.83 5.36 0.48
CA ILE A 75 20.19 4.05 0.55
C ILE A 75 19.55 3.83 1.93
N SER A 76 20.29 4.09 3.01
CA SER A 76 19.81 3.88 4.38
C SER A 76 18.65 4.80 4.71
N SER A 77 18.79 6.11 4.50
CA SER A 77 17.77 7.12 4.83
C SER A 77 16.51 6.92 3.98
N GLY A 78 16.67 6.78 2.67
CA GLY A 78 15.54 6.63 1.75
C GLY A 78 14.73 5.36 2.01
N SER A 79 15.40 4.20 2.17
CA SER A 79 14.70 2.95 2.48
C SER A 79 14.02 2.98 3.85
N LEU A 80 14.64 3.62 4.86
CA LEU A 80 14.10 3.70 6.20
C LEU A 80 12.80 4.51 6.24
N ARG A 81 12.78 5.67 5.58
CA ARG A 81 11.61 6.55 5.49
C ARG A 81 10.48 5.96 4.64
N GLY A 82 10.85 5.34 3.52
CA GLY A 82 9.91 4.70 2.62
C GLY A 82 9.39 3.34 3.06
N ALA A 83 9.87 2.79 4.19
CA ALA A 83 9.54 1.45 4.64
C ALA A 83 8.04 1.29 4.90
N ARG A 84 7.46 0.25 4.27
CA ARG A 84 6.03 -0.08 4.34
C ARG A 84 5.83 -1.55 4.64
N GLY A 85 4.84 -1.87 5.48
CA GLY A 85 4.55 -3.23 5.88
C GLY A 85 5.75 -3.94 6.54
N ASN A 86 5.57 -5.19 6.92
CA ASN A 86 6.64 -5.97 7.56
C ASN A 86 7.81 -6.22 6.61
N SER A 87 7.53 -6.59 5.36
CA SER A 87 8.54 -6.93 4.35
C SER A 87 9.41 -5.72 3.98
N GLY A 88 8.80 -4.55 3.80
CA GLY A 88 9.52 -3.32 3.51
C GLY A 88 10.36 -2.84 4.70
N VAL A 89 9.84 -2.92 5.93
CA VAL A 89 10.62 -2.59 7.13
C VAL A 89 11.83 -3.50 7.28
N ILE A 90 11.67 -4.82 7.11
CA ILE A 90 12.80 -5.76 7.19
C ILE A 90 13.83 -5.47 6.09
N LEU A 91 13.40 -5.25 4.83
CA LEU A 91 14.29 -4.87 3.74
C LEU A 91 15.07 -3.58 4.08
N SER A 92 14.39 -2.56 4.64
CA SER A 92 15.04 -1.31 5.05
C SER A 92 16.12 -1.53 6.11
N GLN A 93 15.89 -2.44 7.06
CA GLN A 93 16.85 -2.77 8.11
C GLN A 93 18.04 -3.58 7.57
N LEU A 94 17.82 -4.48 6.61
CA LEU A 94 18.90 -5.17 5.90
C LEU A 94 19.79 -4.16 5.17
N LEU A 95 19.19 -3.25 4.40
CA LEU A 95 19.92 -2.19 3.70
C LEU A 95 20.67 -1.26 4.66
N ARG A 96 20.04 -0.89 5.78
CA ARG A 96 20.67 -0.06 6.82
C ARG A 96 21.90 -0.74 7.45
N GLY A 97 21.78 -2.00 7.80
CA GLY A 97 22.89 -2.77 8.37
C GLY A 97 24.05 -2.88 7.40
N PHE A 98 23.78 -3.23 6.13
CA PHE A 98 24.74 -3.33 5.05
C PHE A 98 25.47 -2.00 4.82
N THR A 99 24.73 -0.92 4.62
CA THR A 99 25.29 0.42 4.36
C THR A 99 26.08 0.98 5.54
N LYS A 100 25.68 0.66 6.77
CA LYS A 100 26.39 1.05 7.98
C LYS A 100 27.81 0.47 8.02
N LYS A 101 28.00 -0.74 7.50
CA LYS A 101 29.32 -1.39 7.45
C LYS A 101 30.21 -0.80 6.35
N ILE A 102 29.65 -0.58 5.16
CA ILE A 102 30.45 -0.23 3.97
C ILE A 102 30.82 1.25 3.86
N ARG A 103 30.11 2.17 4.53
CA ARG A 103 30.18 3.62 4.32
C ARG A 103 31.58 4.24 4.43
N ASP A 104 32.47 3.62 5.21
CA ASP A 104 33.80 4.14 5.52
C ASP A 104 34.89 3.54 4.61
N TYR A 105 34.51 2.67 3.65
CA TYR A 105 35.40 2.06 2.67
C TYR A 105 35.34 2.79 1.33
N GLN A 106 36.41 2.72 0.53
CA GLN A 106 36.44 3.26 -0.83
C GLN A 106 36.03 2.20 -1.86
N GLU A 107 36.43 0.95 -1.61
CA GLU A 107 36.13 -0.21 -2.44
C GLU A 107 35.77 -1.40 -1.56
N LEU A 108 34.92 -2.28 -2.07
CA LEU A 108 34.44 -3.47 -1.38
C LEU A 108 35.06 -4.71 -2.03
N ASN A 109 35.67 -5.56 -1.22
CA ASN A 109 36.12 -6.90 -1.58
C ASN A 109 35.18 -7.96 -0.95
N ALA A 110 35.48 -9.24 -1.13
CA ALA A 110 34.70 -10.35 -0.59
C ALA A 110 34.57 -10.29 0.94
N GLU A 111 35.65 -9.98 1.68
CA GLU A 111 35.65 -9.90 3.14
C GLU A 111 34.70 -8.80 3.65
N ILE A 112 34.80 -7.58 3.07
CA ILE A 112 33.97 -6.44 3.45
C ILE A 112 32.51 -6.71 3.11
N LEU A 113 32.23 -7.37 1.98
CA LEU A 113 30.87 -7.76 1.60
C LEU A 113 30.28 -8.77 2.58
N ALA A 114 31.05 -9.80 2.98
CA ALA A 114 30.60 -10.78 3.96
C ALA A 114 30.27 -10.12 5.31
N GLU A 115 31.17 -9.29 5.84
CA GLU A 115 30.93 -8.52 7.07
C GLU A 115 29.73 -7.56 6.95
N ALA A 116 29.50 -6.98 5.76
CA ALA A 116 28.36 -6.11 5.51
C ALA A 116 27.03 -6.90 5.50
N MET A 117 27.02 -8.12 4.94
CA MET A 117 25.87 -9.01 4.95
C MET A 117 25.58 -9.52 6.37
N GLU A 118 26.59 -9.89 7.15
CA GLU A 118 26.40 -10.23 8.56
C GLU A 118 25.78 -9.06 9.35
N LYS A 119 26.29 -7.84 9.12
CA LYS A 119 25.75 -6.64 9.76
C LYS A 119 24.32 -6.31 9.33
N ALA A 120 23.97 -6.59 8.08
CA ALA A 120 22.61 -6.48 7.57
C ALA A 120 21.66 -7.41 8.35
N VAL A 121 22.03 -8.68 8.47
CA VAL A 121 21.26 -9.71 9.22
C VAL A 121 21.13 -9.34 10.69
N GLU A 122 22.22 -9.00 11.38
CA GLU A 122 22.19 -8.57 12.78
C GLU A 122 21.20 -7.41 13.00
N THR A 123 21.22 -6.43 12.10
CA THR A 123 20.36 -5.23 12.20
C THR A 123 18.90 -5.59 12.00
N ALA A 124 18.60 -6.43 11.01
CA ALA A 124 17.22 -6.84 10.72
C ALA A 124 16.63 -7.74 11.83
N TYR A 125 17.39 -8.71 12.35
CA TYR A 125 16.93 -9.54 13.47
C TYR A 125 16.65 -8.73 14.74
N LYS A 126 17.43 -7.68 15.03
CA LYS A 126 17.19 -6.79 16.18
C LYS A 126 15.92 -5.95 16.03
N ALA A 127 15.51 -5.66 14.81
CA ALA A 127 14.31 -4.87 14.57
C ALA A 127 13.01 -5.67 14.68
N VAL A 128 13.07 -7.00 14.61
CA VAL A 128 11.91 -7.89 14.68
C VAL A 128 11.81 -8.52 16.07
N MET A 129 10.72 -8.22 16.81
CA MET A 129 10.54 -8.72 18.19
C MET A 129 10.46 -10.25 18.29
N LYS A 130 9.86 -10.90 17.29
CA LYS A 130 9.71 -12.36 17.22
C LYS A 130 10.09 -12.86 15.83
N PRO A 131 11.41 -12.99 15.51
CA PRO A 131 11.84 -13.52 14.22
C PRO A 131 11.29 -14.93 13.99
N LYS A 132 10.82 -15.19 12.78
CA LYS A 132 10.38 -16.52 12.35
C LYS A 132 11.35 -17.05 11.30
N GLU A 133 11.75 -18.31 11.47
CA GLU A 133 12.51 -19.03 10.45
C GLU A 133 11.60 -19.39 9.27
N GLY A 134 12.21 -19.57 8.09
CA GLY A 134 11.47 -19.78 6.84
C GLY A 134 10.98 -18.49 6.18
N THR A 135 11.58 -17.33 6.52
CA THR A 135 11.22 -16.00 6.00
C THR A 135 12.40 -15.31 5.33
N ILE A 136 12.20 -14.08 4.83
CA ILE A 136 13.27 -13.21 4.32
C ILE A 136 14.51 -13.15 5.23
N LEU A 137 14.31 -13.21 6.55
CA LEU A 137 15.40 -13.22 7.53
C LEU A 137 16.28 -14.48 7.40
N THR A 138 15.65 -15.63 7.20
CA THR A 138 16.35 -16.91 7.00
C THR A 138 17.16 -16.92 5.72
N VAL A 139 16.59 -16.39 4.62
CA VAL A 139 17.28 -16.27 3.33
C VAL A 139 18.48 -15.32 3.45
N ALA A 140 18.28 -14.16 4.08
CA ALA A 140 19.35 -13.20 4.32
C ALA A 140 20.49 -13.80 5.18
N LYS A 141 20.12 -14.53 6.24
CA LYS A 141 21.06 -15.21 7.13
C LYS A 141 21.87 -16.28 6.39
N GLY A 142 21.22 -17.14 5.61
CA GLY A 142 21.89 -18.17 4.84
C GLY A 142 22.89 -17.57 3.82
N ALA A 143 22.48 -16.47 3.14
CA ALA A 143 23.38 -15.76 2.25
C ALA A 143 24.60 -15.18 2.98
N ALA A 144 24.42 -14.59 4.17
CA ALA A 144 25.50 -14.02 4.97
C ALA A 144 26.45 -15.10 5.52
N GLU A 145 25.92 -16.20 6.00
CA GLU A 145 26.71 -17.35 6.49
C GLU A 145 27.58 -17.93 5.37
N LYS A 146 27.00 -18.08 4.15
CA LYS A 146 27.77 -18.56 2.99
C LYS A 146 28.84 -17.56 2.56
N ALA A 147 28.53 -16.26 2.59
CA ALA A 147 29.51 -15.22 2.31
C ALA A 147 30.68 -15.25 3.30
N ALA A 148 30.40 -15.40 4.60
CA ALA A 148 31.44 -15.50 5.64
C ALA A 148 32.32 -16.76 5.48
N GLU A 149 31.72 -17.89 5.06
CA GLU A 149 32.45 -19.12 4.78
C GLU A 149 33.44 -18.95 3.61
N LEU A 150 33.00 -18.30 2.52
CA LEU A 150 33.78 -18.19 1.28
C LEU A 150 34.79 -17.04 1.29
N ALA A 151 34.55 -15.96 2.02
CA ALA A 151 35.32 -14.72 1.95
C ALA A 151 36.84 -14.90 2.19
N PRO A 152 37.31 -15.72 3.18
CA PRO A 152 38.72 -15.86 3.47
C PRO A 152 39.57 -16.49 2.34
N GLU A 153 38.91 -17.29 1.49
CA GLU A 153 39.58 -18.05 0.41
C GLU A 153 39.25 -17.50 -0.98
N SER A 154 38.45 -16.43 -1.06
CA SER A 154 37.94 -15.90 -2.34
C SER A 154 38.95 -14.94 -3.00
N GLU A 155 39.51 -15.37 -4.14
CA GLU A 155 40.32 -14.53 -5.03
C GLU A 155 39.50 -13.94 -6.21
N ASP A 156 38.32 -14.46 -6.48
CA ASP A 156 37.43 -14.06 -7.58
C ASP A 156 36.06 -13.62 -7.03
N LEU A 157 35.82 -12.31 -7.05
CA LEU A 157 34.58 -11.72 -6.56
C LEU A 157 33.35 -12.16 -7.35
N ASN A 158 33.51 -12.50 -8.64
CA ASN A 158 32.41 -13.01 -9.46
C ASN A 158 31.96 -14.40 -8.96
N ALA A 159 32.90 -15.33 -8.78
CA ALA A 159 32.61 -16.66 -8.25
C ALA A 159 32.02 -16.56 -6.84
N PHE A 160 32.57 -15.69 -5.99
CA PHE A 160 32.06 -15.44 -4.65
C PHE A 160 30.56 -15.03 -4.66
N ILE A 161 30.20 -14.02 -5.48
CA ILE A 161 28.81 -13.54 -5.55
C ILE A 161 27.89 -14.63 -6.11
N GLU A 162 28.33 -15.35 -7.14
CA GLU A 162 27.56 -16.44 -7.77
C GLU A 162 27.24 -17.56 -6.76
N ASP A 163 28.23 -18.02 -5.99
CA ASP A 163 28.06 -19.06 -4.97
C ASP A 163 27.17 -18.61 -3.80
N VAL A 164 27.29 -17.34 -3.36
CA VAL A 164 26.42 -16.76 -2.34
C VAL A 164 24.97 -16.71 -2.82
N LEU A 165 24.74 -16.28 -4.08
CA LEU A 165 23.41 -16.25 -4.67
C LEU A 165 22.79 -17.64 -4.82
N ALA A 166 23.59 -18.61 -5.31
CA ALA A 166 23.12 -19.99 -5.43
C ALA A 166 22.73 -20.58 -4.08
N HIS A 167 23.48 -20.27 -3.02
CA HIS A 167 23.14 -20.71 -1.67
C HIS A 167 21.89 -19.99 -1.13
N ALA A 168 21.71 -18.70 -1.38
CA ALA A 168 20.51 -17.96 -1.01
C ALA A 168 19.24 -18.54 -1.70
N GLU A 169 19.34 -18.93 -2.96
CA GLU A 169 18.30 -19.60 -3.71
C GLU A 169 17.96 -20.99 -3.12
N TYR A 170 19.00 -21.75 -2.75
CA TYR A 170 18.81 -23.00 -2.05
C TYR A 170 18.05 -22.81 -0.73
N VAL A 171 18.47 -21.85 0.11
CA VAL A 171 17.80 -21.57 1.39
C VAL A 171 16.36 -21.12 1.16
N LEU A 172 16.10 -20.30 0.16
CA LEU A 172 14.74 -19.91 -0.23
C LEU A 172 13.88 -21.13 -0.57
N SER A 173 14.42 -22.08 -1.33
CA SER A 173 13.71 -23.32 -1.69
C SER A 173 13.36 -24.19 -0.49
N GLN A 174 14.05 -24.01 0.66
CA GLN A 174 13.79 -24.73 1.89
C GLN A 174 12.76 -24.05 2.81
N THR A 175 12.35 -22.81 2.51
CA THR A 175 11.38 -22.08 3.36
C THR A 175 10.05 -22.80 3.54
N PRO A 176 9.51 -23.56 2.57
CA PRO A 176 8.29 -24.36 2.77
C PRO A 176 8.45 -25.47 3.82
N GLU A 177 9.66 -26.01 4.01
CA GLU A 177 9.92 -27.03 5.03
C GLU A 177 10.04 -26.42 6.45
N MET A 178 10.21 -25.11 6.55
CA MET A 178 10.33 -24.37 7.81
C MET A 178 9.00 -23.74 8.26
N LEU A 179 8.12 -23.40 7.30
CA LEU A 179 6.81 -22.81 7.55
C LEU A 179 5.71 -23.66 6.89
N PRO A 180 4.90 -24.39 7.68
CA PRO A 180 3.86 -25.30 7.15
C PRO A 180 2.91 -24.63 6.15
N VAL A 181 2.52 -23.38 6.38
CA VAL A 181 1.61 -22.63 5.51
C VAL A 181 2.17 -22.41 4.09
N LEU A 182 3.49 -22.24 3.95
CA LEU A 182 4.13 -22.12 2.62
C LEU A 182 4.13 -23.48 1.90
N LYS A 183 4.31 -24.57 2.67
CA LYS A 183 4.27 -25.93 2.16
C LYS A 183 2.86 -26.30 1.67
N GLU A 184 1.84 -25.96 2.43
CA GLU A 184 0.43 -26.18 2.07
C GLU A 184 0.04 -25.40 0.82
N ALA A 185 0.50 -24.15 0.70
CA ALA A 185 0.27 -23.32 -0.48
C ALA A 185 1.17 -23.68 -1.67
N GLY A 186 2.19 -24.53 -1.49
CA GLY A 186 3.13 -24.92 -2.55
C GLY A 186 4.00 -23.77 -3.05
N VAL A 187 4.29 -22.77 -2.22
CA VAL A 187 5.07 -21.57 -2.55
C VAL A 187 6.26 -21.39 -1.61
N VAL A 188 7.24 -20.60 -2.04
CA VAL A 188 8.35 -20.13 -1.20
C VAL A 188 7.99 -18.82 -0.51
N ASP A 189 8.80 -18.40 0.50
CA ASP A 189 8.59 -17.11 1.15
C ASP A 189 8.70 -15.92 0.17
N SER A 190 7.64 -15.13 0.10
CA SER A 190 7.54 -13.98 -0.81
C SER A 190 8.58 -12.90 -0.52
N GLY A 191 8.86 -12.64 0.77
CA GLY A 191 9.88 -11.69 1.19
C GLY A 191 11.30 -12.15 0.84
N GLY A 192 11.60 -13.44 1.05
CA GLY A 192 12.85 -14.07 0.63
C GLY A 192 13.05 -14.04 -0.88
N GLN A 193 11.98 -14.30 -1.64
CA GLN A 193 12.00 -14.19 -3.11
C GLN A 193 12.26 -12.75 -3.55
N GLY A 194 11.66 -11.77 -2.88
CA GLY A 194 11.91 -10.35 -3.14
C GLY A 194 13.36 -9.96 -2.90
N LEU A 195 13.95 -10.41 -1.78
CA LEU A 195 15.36 -10.19 -1.49
C LEU A 195 16.28 -10.81 -2.55
N LEU A 196 16.05 -12.07 -2.90
CA LEU A 196 16.82 -12.77 -3.94
C LEU A 196 16.71 -12.03 -5.28
N THR A 197 15.52 -11.52 -5.62
CA THR A 197 15.29 -10.73 -6.83
C THR A 197 16.13 -9.44 -6.87
N VAL A 198 16.25 -8.73 -5.74
CA VAL A 198 17.14 -7.57 -5.62
C VAL A 198 18.60 -7.96 -5.80
N LEU A 199 19.06 -9.02 -5.15
CA LEU A 199 20.45 -9.50 -5.24
C LEU A 199 20.80 -9.97 -6.66
N GLN A 200 19.91 -10.66 -7.35
CA GLN A 200 20.09 -11.06 -8.75
C GLN A 200 20.23 -9.87 -9.70
N GLY A 201 19.37 -8.84 -9.54
CA GLY A 201 19.48 -7.60 -10.33
C GLY A 201 20.80 -6.87 -10.08
N ALA A 202 21.24 -6.82 -8.82
CA ALA A 202 22.53 -6.26 -8.46
C ALA A 202 23.70 -7.03 -9.12
N TYR A 203 23.65 -8.35 -9.13
CA TYR A 203 24.65 -9.21 -9.78
C TYR A 203 24.66 -9.02 -11.30
N ASP A 204 23.51 -8.87 -11.95
CA ASP A 204 23.44 -8.60 -13.39
C ASP A 204 24.15 -7.29 -13.75
N ALA A 205 24.02 -6.25 -12.93
CA ALA A 205 24.76 -5.00 -13.10
C ALA A 205 26.27 -5.17 -12.84
N PHE A 206 26.67 -5.97 -11.85
CA PHE A 206 28.07 -6.33 -11.61
C PHE A 206 28.69 -7.00 -12.83
N LEU A 207 27.98 -7.92 -13.48
CA LEU A 207 28.39 -8.54 -14.75
C LEU A 207 28.41 -7.57 -15.93
N GLY A 208 27.91 -6.34 -15.74
CA GLY A 208 27.84 -5.30 -16.76
C GLY A 208 26.79 -5.60 -17.84
N LYS A 209 25.71 -6.31 -17.50
CA LYS A 209 24.55 -6.42 -18.39
C LYS A 209 23.90 -5.04 -18.55
N GLU A 210 23.37 -4.76 -19.74
CA GLU A 210 22.58 -3.56 -19.96
C GLU A 210 21.21 -3.74 -19.29
N ILE A 211 20.90 -2.82 -18.37
CA ILE A 211 19.63 -2.80 -17.62
C ILE A 211 18.97 -1.46 -17.90
N ASP A 212 17.72 -1.49 -18.30
CA ASP A 212 16.93 -0.27 -18.41
C ASP A 212 16.62 0.25 -17.00
N LEU A 213 17.24 1.38 -16.64
CA LEU A 213 17.08 2.04 -15.34
C LEU A 213 15.99 3.13 -15.36
N ASN A 214 15.10 3.13 -16.37
CA ASN A 214 13.92 3.97 -16.33
C ASN A 214 12.92 3.39 -15.33
N PHE A 215 12.72 4.10 -14.23
CA PHE A 215 11.75 3.74 -13.20
C PHE A 215 10.41 4.42 -13.48
N GLU A 216 9.32 3.68 -13.37
CA GLU A 216 7.99 4.26 -13.28
C GLU A 216 7.85 4.83 -11.86
N MET A 217 8.22 6.11 -11.71
CA MET A 217 8.05 6.80 -10.43
C MET A 217 6.55 6.93 -10.14
N PRO A 218 6.04 6.42 -9.00
CA PRO A 218 4.71 6.80 -8.55
C PRO A 218 4.69 8.32 -8.39
N GLU A 219 3.82 9.00 -9.09
CA GLU A 219 3.68 10.45 -8.94
C GLU A 219 3.33 10.75 -7.48
N ALA A 220 4.26 11.36 -6.76
CA ALA A 220 3.98 11.95 -5.46
C ALA A 220 2.91 13.03 -5.67
N LYS A 221 1.78 12.92 -4.99
CA LYS A 221 0.65 13.86 -5.05
C LYS A 221 0.98 15.26 -4.49
N THR A 222 2.20 15.75 -4.64
CA THR A 222 2.57 17.13 -4.28
C THR A 222 3.84 17.56 -5.02
N GLU A 223 3.67 18.05 -6.24
CA GLU A 223 4.55 19.09 -6.78
C GLU A 223 3.84 19.80 -7.94
N PHE A 224 3.96 21.10 -8.00
CA PHE A 224 3.53 21.94 -9.10
C PHE A 224 4.12 21.42 -10.42
N VAL A 225 3.41 20.51 -11.08
CA VAL A 225 3.75 20.09 -12.42
C VAL A 225 3.22 21.14 -13.35
N ARG A 226 4.12 21.92 -13.97
CA ARG A 226 3.77 22.59 -15.24
C ARG A 226 3.27 21.50 -16.18
N PRO A 227 2.10 21.66 -16.80
CA PRO A 227 1.56 20.62 -17.67
C PRO A 227 2.61 20.25 -18.71
N SER A 228 3.09 19.01 -18.63
CA SER A 228 3.97 18.46 -19.65
C SER A 228 3.16 18.23 -20.92
N LYS A 229 3.81 18.38 -22.08
CA LYS A 229 3.19 18.11 -23.39
C LYS A 229 2.66 16.69 -23.56
N GLU A 230 2.79 15.82 -22.54
CA GLU A 230 2.32 14.43 -22.54
C GLU A 230 0.85 14.30 -22.11
N THR A 231 0.36 15.16 -21.22
CA THR A 231 -1.06 15.19 -20.81
C THR A 231 -1.97 15.67 -21.95
N GLU A 232 -1.43 16.43 -22.91
CA GLU A 232 -2.16 16.79 -24.14
C GLU A 232 -2.35 15.60 -25.10
N LYS A 233 -1.58 14.50 -24.94
CA LYS A 233 -1.70 13.31 -25.80
C LYS A 233 -2.87 12.39 -25.43
N GLU A 234 -3.43 12.49 -24.24
CA GLU A 234 -4.57 11.64 -23.83
C GLU A 234 -5.91 12.11 -24.40
N ILE A 235 -6.07 13.41 -24.72
CA ILE A 235 -7.29 13.91 -25.37
C ILE A 235 -7.10 13.82 -26.89
N LYS A 236 -7.46 12.68 -27.46
CA LYS A 236 -7.37 12.40 -28.91
C LYS A 236 -8.22 13.37 -29.73
N PHE A 237 -9.42 13.69 -29.25
CA PHE A 237 -10.36 14.60 -29.86
C PHE A 237 -10.65 15.76 -28.89
N GLY A 238 -10.33 17.00 -29.30
CA GLY A 238 -10.24 18.15 -28.40
C GLY A 238 -11.54 18.89 -28.14
N TYR A 239 -12.60 18.64 -28.90
CA TYR A 239 -13.87 19.39 -28.79
C TYR A 239 -15.04 18.44 -28.52
N CYS A 240 -15.76 18.68 -27.42
CA CYS A 240 -17.08 18.11 -27.17
C CYS A 240 -18.09 18.95 -27.97
N THR A 241 -18.82 18.33 -28.90
CA THR A 241 -19.74 19.00 -29.82
C THR A 241 -21.12 18.38 -29.67
N GLU A 242 -22.07 19.18 -29.24
CA GLU A 242 -23.47 18.79 -29.02
C GLU A 242 -24.40 19.67 -29.85
N PHE A 243 -25.41 19.08 -30.43
CA PHE A 243 -26.49 19.83 -31.13
C PHE A 243 -27.73 18.96 -31.33
N ILE A 244 -28.84 19.62 -31.65
CA ILE A 244 -30.09 18.96 -32.03
C ILE A 244 -30.40 19.39 -33.47
N ILE A 245 -30.69 18.40 -34.34
CA ILE A 245 -31.19 18.60 -35.69
C ILE A 245 -32.72 18.57 -35.62
N MET A 246 -33.37 19.61 -36.09
CA MET A 246 -34.82 19.67 -36.26
C MET A 246 -35.15 19.14 -37.65
N LEU A 247 -35.90 18.02 -37.70
CA LEU A 247 -36.25 17.35 -38.96
C LEU A 247 -37.58 17.90 -39.52
N GLU A 248 -37.67 18.05 -40.86
CA GLU A 248 -38.94 18.29 -41.54
C GLU A 248 -39.73 17.00 -41.81
N ASN A 249 -39.01 15.89 -41.95
CA ASN A 249 -39.55 14.54 -42.08
C ASN A 249 -38.66 13.56 -41.30
N PRO A 250 -39.21 12.44 -40.78
CA PRO A 250 -38.41 11.45 -40.08
C PRO A 250 -37.21 10.95 -40.91
N LEU A 251 -36.05 10.81 -40.28
CA LEU A 251 -34.85 10.33 -40.94
C LEU A 251 -34.90 8.82 -41.08
N PRO A 252 -34.76 8.23 -42.27
CA PRO A 252 -34.72 6.79 -42.46
C PRO A 252 -33.56 6.17 -41.65
N ASP A 253 -33.74 4.95 -41.13
CA ASP A 253 -32.72 4.24 -40.34
C ASP A 253 -31.38 4.15 -41.08
N GLU A 254 -31.40 3.93 -42.40
CA GLU A 254 -30.19 3.90 -43.24
C GLU A 254 -29.39 5.19 -43.17
N GLU A 255 -30.08 6.35 -43.18
CA GLU A 255 -29.45 7.67 -43.05
C GLU A 255 -28.93 7.94 -41.63
N VAL A 256 -29.62 7.44 -40.61
CA VAL A 256 -29.18 7.50 -39.22
C VAL A 256 -27.87 6.73 -39.08
N TYR A 257 -27.79 5.52 -39.62
CA TYR A 257 -26.57 4.71 -39.63
C TYR A 257 -25.45 5.36 -40.41
N ALA A 258 -25.74 5.90 -41.61
CA ALA A 258 -24.75 6.59 -42.45
C ALA A 258 -24.20 7.85 -41.74
N PHE A 259 -25.04 8.57 -41.01
CA PHE A 259 -24.60 9.74 -40.22
C PHE A 259 -23.74 9.31 -39.01
N LYS A 260 -24.10 8.25 -38.32
CA LYS A 260 -23.31 7.69 -37.22
C LYS A 260 -21.92 7.22 -37.69
N ASP A 261 -21.86 6.56 -38.86
CA ASP A 261 -20.60 6.13 -39.47
C ASP A 261 -19.73 7.32 -39.90
N PHE A 262 -20.34 8.35 -40.43
CA PHE A 262 -19.62 9.58 -40.74
C PHE A 262 -19.01 10.22 -39.49
N LEU A 263 -19.75 10.28 -38.37
CA LEU A 263 -19.25 10.83 -37.11
C LEU A 263 -18.13 9.95 -36.55
N ASN A 264 -18.22 8.61 -36.64
CA ASN A 264 -17.17 7.69 -36.29
C ASN A 264 -15.87 7.92 -37.07
N GLY A 265 -15.98 8.37 -38.31
CA GLY A 265 -14.82 8.72 -39.15
C GLY A 265 -14.08 10.01 -38.72
N ILE A 266 -14.72 10.87 -37.94
CA ILE A 266 -14.17 12.21 -37.56
C ILE A 266 -14.04 12.38 -36.03
N GLY A 267 -14.48 11.43 -35.21
CA GLY A 267 -14.51 11.59 -33.77
C GLY A 267 -14.69 10.26 -33.00
N ASP A 268 -14.90 10.39 -31.71
CA ASP A 268 -15.26 9.28 -30.79
C ASP A 268 -16.36 9.74 -29.83
N SER A 269 -16.71 8.86 -28.85
CA SER A 269 -17.73 9.13 -27.82
C SER A 269 -19.08 9.59 -28.40
N ILE A 270 -19.50 8.95 -29.51
CA ILE A 270 -20.66 9.36 -30.27
C ILE A 270 -21.94 8.87 -29.61
N VAL A 271 -22.82 9.80 -29.25
CA VAL A 271 -24.21 9.53 -28.89
C VAL A 271 -25.09 10.18 -29.95
N LEU A 272 -25.86 9.35 -30.68
CA LEU A 272 -26.83 9.79 -31.69
C LEU A 272 -28.15 9.12 -31.37
N VAL A 273 -29.16 9.95 -31.06
CA VAL A 273 -30.53 9.52 -30.76
C VAL A 273 -31.47 10.22 -31.73
N ALA A 274 -32.11 9.46 -32.59
CA ALA A 274 -33.07 9.95 -33.58
C ALA A 274 -34.50 9.65 -33.13
N ASP A 275 -35.39 10.64 -33.30
CA ASP A 275 -36.84 10.57 -33.15
C ASP A 275 -37.50 11.13 -34.42
N ASP A 276 -38.81 11.01 -34.55
CA ASP A 276 -39.56 11.44 -35.75
C ASP A 276 -39.36 12.94 -36.11
N GLU A 277 -39.13 13.78 -35.10
CA GLU A 277 -39.06 15.25 -35.29
C GLU A 277 -37.64 15.81 -35.06
N LEU A 278 -36.72 15.04 -34.44
CA LEU A 278 -35.41 15.54 -34.06
C LEU A 278 -34.34 14.45 -33.99
N VAL A 279 -33.06 14.87 -34.19
CA VAL A 279 -31.89 14.02 -33.89
C VAL A 279 -30.99 14.75 -32.90
N LYS A 280 -30.76 14.16 -31.74
CA LYS A 280 -29.78 14.63 -30.76
C LYS A 280 -28.42 14.01 -31.05
N VAL A 281 -27.40 14.85 -31.15
CA VAL A 281 -26.01 14.43 -31.43
C VAL A 281 -25.07 14.93 -30.35
N HIS A 282 -24.18 14.04 -29.90
CA HIS A 282 -23.01 14.33 -29.11
C HIS A 282 -21.82 13.62 -29.77
N VAL A 283 -20.72 14.32 -30.00
CA VAL A 283 -19.48 13.77 -30.57
C VAL A 283 -18.24 14.49 -30.03
N HIS A 284 -17.20 13.75 -29.68
CA HIS A 284 -15.88 14.30 -29.44
C HIS A 284 -15.10 14.31 -30.75
N THR A 285 -14.70 15.47 -31.24
CA THR A 285 -14.02 15.63 -32.53
C THR A 285 -12.96 16.73 -32.50
N ASN A 286 -12.00 16.68 -33.43
CA ASN A 286 -11.07 17.78 -33.67
C ASN A 286 -11.58 18.78 -34.74
N ASP A 287 -12.70 18.46 -35.40
CA ASP A 287 -13.30 19.28 -36.44
C ASP A 287 -14.83 19.39 -36.28
N PRO A 288 -15.28 20.17 -35.27
CA PRO A 288 -16.72 20.40 -35.04
C PRO A 288 -17.46 20.91 -36.29
N GLY A 289 -16.75 21.66 -37.15
CA GLY A 289 -17.30 22.20 -38.38
C GLY A 289 -17.79 21.12 -39.34
N LYS A 290 -17.08 19.98 -39.46
CA LYS A 290 -17.50 18.86 -40.30
C LYS A 290 -18.76 18.19 -39.77
N ALA A 291 -18.84 17.98 -38.45
CA ALA A 291 -20.03 17.42 -37.83
C ALA A 291 -21.26 18.30 -38.07
N ILE A 292 -21.12 19.61 -37.85
CA ILE A 292 -22.18 20.62 -38.09
C ILE A 292 -22.58 20.69 -39.57
N SER A 293 -21.61 20.75 -40.48
CA SER A 293 -21.89 20.82 -41.92
C SER A 293 -22.65 19.60 -42.42
N LYS A 294 -22.31 18.43 -41.95
CA LYS A 294 -23.04 17.19 -42.28
C LYS A 294 -24.43 17.18 -41.67
N ALA A 295 -24.58 17.61 -40.41
CA ALA A 295 -25.87 17.70 -39.72
C ALA A 295 -26.85 18.65 -40.43
N LEU A 296 -26.38 19.79 -40.95
CA LEU A 296 -27.19 20.76 -41.71
C LEU A 296 -27.77 20.18 -43.00
N THR A 297 -27.26 19.08 -43.53
CA THR A 297 -27.86 18.40 -44.68
C THR A 297 -29.15 17.66 -44.36
N TYR A 298 -29.43 17.43 -43.06
CA TYR A 298 -30.62 16.73 -42.58
C TYR A 298 -31.71 17.66 -42.03
N GLY A 299 -31.32 18.88 -41.55
CA GLY A 299 -32.30 19.83 -41.01
C GLY A 299 -31.64 21.03 -40.33
N GLN A 300 -32.46 21.85 -39.69
CA GLN A 300 -32.00 23.05 -38.97
C GLN A 300 -31.41 22.64 -37.61
N LEU A 301 -30.31 23.30 -37.20
CA LEU A 301 -29.65 23.01 -35.93
C LEU A 301 -30.12 23.96 -34.83
N THR A 302 -30.32 23.39 -33.63
CA THR A 302 -30.62 24.14 -32.42
C THR A 302 -29.81 23.60 -31.24
N ARG A 303 -29.72 24.38 -30.15
CA ARG A 303 -28.97 24.03 -28.91
C ARG A 303 -27.57 23.56 -29.19
N MET A 304 -26.86 24.25 -30.06
CA MET A 304 -25.46 23.96 -30.38
C MET A 304 -24.57 24.38 -29.21
N LYS A 305 -23.71 23.44 -28.80
CA LYS A 305 -22.69 23.62 -27.76
C LYS A 305 -21.39 23.01 -28.26
N ILE A 306 -20.31 23.78 -28.18
CA ILE A 306 -18.96 23.32 -28.53
C ILE A 306 -18.04 23.74 -27.40
N ASP A 307 -17.53 22.78 -26.65
CA ASP A 307 -16.60 23.03 -25.56
C ASP A 307 -15.20 22.54 -25.96
N ASN A 308 -14.19 23.31 -25.63
CA ASN A 308 -12.80 22.88 -25.74
C ASN A 308 -12.41 22.08 -24.51
N MET A 309 -12.42 20.75 -24.62
CA MET A 309 -12.10 19.85 -23.50
C MET A 309 -10.67 20.03 -22.96
N ARG A 310 -9.75 20.54 -23.77
CA ARG A 310 -8.38 20.83 -23.30
C ARG A 310 -8.37 22.04 -22.37
N GLU A 311 -9.15 23.07 -22.66
CA GLU A 311 -9.31 24.25 -21.79
C GLU A 311 -10.08 23.89 -20.51
N GLU A 312 -11.14 23.11 -20.62
CA GLU A 312 -11.93 22.65 -19.48
C GLU A 312 -11.09 21.77 -18.53
N HIS A 313 -10.24 20.89 -19.10
CA HIS A 313 -9.30 20.10 -18.34
C HIS A 313 -8.25 20.97 -17.62
N GLN A 314 -7.68 21.96 -18.30
CA GLN A 314 -6.74 22.92 -17.69
C GLN A 314 -7.40 23.74 -16.58
N GLU A 315 -8.63 24.23 -16.78
CA GLU A 315 -9.36 24.97 -15.74
C GLU A 315 -9.67 24.09 -14.52
N ARG A 316 -10.02 22.81 -14.71
CA ARG A 316 -10.20 21.86 -13.61
C ARG A 316 -8.90 21.61 -12.85
N LEU A 317 -7.78 21.45 -13.55
CA LEU A 317 -6.45 21.30 -12.93
C LEU A 317 -6.06 22.54 -12.13
N ILE A 318 -6.28 23.74 -12.65
CA ILE A 318 -6.00 25.01 -11.95
C ILE A 318 -6.90 25.13 -10.70
N LYS A 319 -8.21 24.92 -10.84
CA LYS A 319 -9.14 24.96 -9.70
C LYS A 319 -8.83 23.93 -8.63
N ASN A 320 -8.41 22.71 -9.03
CA ASN A 320 -7.98 21.68 -8.09
C ASN A 320 -6.67 22.09 -7.40
N ALA A 321 -5.70 22.63 -8.14
CA ALA A 321 -4.44 23.12 -7.57
C ALA A 321 -4.68 24.29 -6.60
N GLU A 322 -5.57 25.24 -6.94
CA GLU A 322 -5.96 26.34 -6.05
C GLU A 322 -6.68 25.84 -4.80
N LYS A 323 -7.55 24.83 -4.94
CA LYS A 323 -8.24 24.21 -3.80
C LYS A 323 -7.26 23.49 -2.87
N ILE A 324 -6.32 22.72 -3.43
CA ILE A 324 -5.26 22.05 -2.68
C ILE A 324 -4.36 23.07 -1.97
N ALA A 325 -3.94 24.13 -2.69
CA ALA A 325 -3.11 25.20 -2.11
C ALA A 325 -3.85 25.95 -0.99
N ALA A 326 -5.15 26.20 -1.15
CA ALA A 326 -5.97 26.84 -0.11
C ALA A 326 -6.14 25.92 1.12
N GLN A 327 -6.35 24.62 0.90
CA GLN A 327 -6.41 23.64 1.99
C GLN A 327 -5.07 23.54 2.75
N GLN A 328 -3.96 23.46 2.03
CA GLN A 328 -2.62 23.46 2.62
C GLN A 328 -2.33 24.75 3.41
N ALA A 329 -2.70 25.91 2.85
CA ALA A 329 -2.53 27.18 3.55
C ALA A 329 -3.40 27.31 4.82
N GLU A 330 -4.60 26.72 4.80
CA GLU A 330 -5.48 26.67 5.97
C GLU A 330 -4.96 25.68 7.01
N GLU A 331 -4.45 24.53 6.61
CA GLU A 331 -3.78 23.56 7.48
C GLU A 331 -2.50 24.14 8.10
N ASP A 332 -1.67 24.83 7.29
CA ASP A 332 -0.47 25.51 7.80
C ASP A 332 -0.81 26.62 8.79
N LYS A 333 -1.92 27.32 8.57
CA LYS A 333 -2.41 28.33 9.50
C LYS A 333 -2.89 27.71 10.81
N LYS A 334 -3.70 26.64 10.73
CA LYS A 334 -4.14 25.86 11.89
C LYS A 334 -2.93 25.27 12.66
N ARG A 335 -1.91 24.76 11.92
CA ARG A 335 -0.66 24.26 12.50
C ARG A 335 0.12 25.35 13.25
N LYS A 336 0.25 26.55 12.66
CA LYS A 336 0.90 27.70 13.31
C LYS A 336 0.13 28.22 14.53
N GLU A 337 -1.18 28.10 14.52
CA GLU A 337 -2.04 28.47 15.66
C GLU A 337 -1.98 27.39 16.75
N ALA A 338 -2.02 26.10 16.39
CA ALA A 338 -1.86 24.99 17.31
C ALA A 338 -0.45 24.96 17.96
N ALA A 339 0.60 25.28 17.20
CA ALA A 339 1.97 25.37 17.71
C ALA A 339 2.18 26.52 18.71
N LYS A 340 1.26 27.49 18.80
CA LYS A 340 1.27 28.57 19.80
C LYS A 340 0.60 28.16 21.11
N GLN A 341 -0.16 27.08 21.13
CA GLN A 341 -0.75 26.52 22.35
C GLN A 341 0.27 25.63 23.06
N PRO A 342 0.27 25.58 24.41
CA PRO A 342 1.10 24.62 25.10
C PRO A 342 0.74 23.20 24.65
N PRO A 343 1.73 22.30 24.51
CA PRO A 343 1.46 20.94 24.08
C PRO A 343 0.50 20.24 25.04
N LYS A 344 -0.44 19.47 24.50
CA LYS A 344 -1.27 18.54 25.29
C LYS A 344 -0.37 17.59 26.06
N GLU A 345 -0.83 17.05 27.17
CA GLU A 345 -0.09 15.99 27.86
C GLU A 345 -0.02 14.72 27.00
N ASN A 346 -1.17 14.28 26.48
CA ASN A 346 -1.30 13.10 25.64
C ASN A 346 -1.98 13.46 24.32
N GLY A 347 -1.56 12.82 23.23
CA GLY A 347 -2.14 12.90 21.90
C GLY A 347 -2.25 11.52 21.26
N PHE A 348 -3.14 11.35 20.29
CA PHE A 348 -3.49 10.06 19.72
C PHE A 348 -3.41 10.09 18.19
N ILE A 349 -2.77 9.05 17.63
CA ILE A 349 -2.72 8.78 16.20
C ILE A 349 -3.28 7.39 15.97
N ALA A 350 -4.26 7.25 15.08
CA ALA A 350 -4.75 5.95 14.67
C ALA A 350 -4.62 5.76 13.15
N VAL A 351 -4.43 4.52 12.72
CA VAL A 351 -4.51 4.15 11.31
C VAL A 351 -5.86 3.53 11.05
N SER A 352 -6.56 4.03 10.04
CA SER A 352 -7.87 3.48 9.65
C SER A 352 -8.21 3.82 8.20
N ILE A 353 -9.16 3.08 7.64
CA ILE A 353 -9.81 3.35 6.37
C ILE A 353 -11.32 3.21 6.57
N GLY A 354 -12.11 4.03 5.89
CA GLY A 354 -13.57 4.10 6.02
C GLY A 354 -14.02 5.36 6.78
N GLU A 355 -15.00 6.08 6.22
CA GLU A 355 -15.47 7.33 6.81
C GLU A 355 -16.15 7.11 8.16
N GLY A 356 -16.92 6.03 8.34
CA GLY A 356 -17.56 5.72 9.63
C GLY A 356 -16.54 5.38 10.72
N ILE A 357 -15.52 4.57 10.41
CA ILE A 357 -14.43 4.28 11.35
C ILE A 357 -13.69 5.56 11.74
N LYS A 358 -13.47 6.46 10.78
CA LYS A 358 -12.84 7.76 11.03
C LYS A 358 -13.67 8.61 12.00
N GLU A 359 -14.99 8.67 11.82
CA GLU A 359 -15.90 9.39 12.71
C GLU A 359 -15.85 8.81 14.13
N ILE A 360 -15.82 7.48 14.27
CA ILE A 360 -15.69 6.80 15.56
C ILE A 360 -14.39 7.23 16.26
N PHE A 361 -13.24 7.14 15.60
CA PHE A 361 -11.96 7.54 16.21
C PHE A 361 -11.91 9.03 16.54
N GLN A 362 -12.48 9.90 15.72
CA GLN A 362 -12.59 11.33 16.01
C GLN A 362 -13.47 11.59 17.24
N GLY A 363 -14.60 10.87 17.35
CA GLY A 363 -15.48 10.91 18.53
C GLY A 363 -14.80 10.46 19.81
N LEU A 364 -13.88 9.50 19.72
CA LEU A 364 -13.05 9.02 20.85
C LEU A 364 -11.86 9.93 21.17
N GLY A 365 -11.65 11.01 20.40
CA GLY A 365 -10.61 12.00 20.69
C GLY A 365 -9.26 11.74 20.03
N VAL A 366 -9.20 10.95 18.97
CA VAL A 366 -7.98 10.79 18.16
C VAL A 366 -7.66 12.11 17.45
N ASP A 367 -6.42 12.60 17.64
CA ASP A 367 -5.96 13.89 17.12
C ASP A 367 -5.61 13.84 15.63
N TYR A 368 -5.10 12.70 15.16
CA TYR A 368 -4.70 12.52 13.76
C TYR A 368 -4.98 11.10 13.27
N LEU A 369 -5.60 11.00 12.12
CA LEU A 369 -5.87 9.73 11.44
C LEU A 369 -4.96 9.61 10.22
N ILE A 370 -4.26 8.49 10.14
CA ILE A 370 -3.50 8.11 8.94
C ILE A 370 -4.40 7.21 8.13
N GLU A 371 -4.71 7.64 6.91
CA GLU A 371 -5.49 6.83 5.99
C GLU A 371 -4.63 5.67 5.48
N GLY A 372 -5.08 4.46 5.72
CA GLY A 372 -4.37 3.25 5.32
C GLY A 372 -4.98 2.01 5.97
N GLY A 373 -4.51 0.85 5.53
CA GLY A 373 -5.03 -0.44 6.00
C GLY A 373 -4.50 -1.59 5.15
N GLN A 374 -5.35 -2.55 4.83
CA GLN A 374 -4.96 -3.83 4.22
C GLN A 374 -4.28 -3.70 2.85
N THR A 375 -4.72 -2.77 2.01
CA THR A 375 -4.22 -2.63 0.62
C THR A 375 -3.13 -1.56 0.47
N MET A 376 -2.99 -0.67 1.44
CA MET A 376 -2.02 0.41 1.40
C MET A 376 -1.47 0.67 2.81
N ASN A 377 -0.37 -0.01 3.14
CA ASN A 377 0.30 0.23 4.41
C ASN A 377 0.96 1.61 4.41
N PRO A 378 0.68 2.48 5.41
CA PRO A 378 1.39 3.74 5.56
C PRO A 378 2.89 3.52 5.73
N SER A 379 3.69 4.45 5.20
CA SER A 379 5.14 4.43 5.38
C SER A 379 5.56 4.94 6.76
N THR A 380 6.80 4.68 7.12
CA THR A 380 7.41 5.32 8.31
C THR A 380 7.38 6.84 8.21
N GLU A 381 7.52 7.42 7.00
CA GLU A 381 7.41 8.87 6.76
C GLU A 381 6.00 9.39 7.04
N ASP A 382 4.95 8.63 6.67
CA ASP A 382 3.56 8.99 6.99
C ASP A 382 3.34 9.05 8.50
N MET A 383 3.93 8.10 9.26
CA MET A 383 3.92 8.10 10.72
C MET A 383 4.66 9.30 11.31
N LEU A 384 5.87 9.60 10.82
CA LEU A 384 6.65 10.76 11.26
C LEU A 384 5.90 12.07 10.99
N THR A 385 5.28 12.18 9.83
CA THR A 385 4.44 13.33 9.47
C THR A 385 3.24 13.49 10.42
N ALA A 386 2.59 12.40 10.79
CA ALA A 386 1.50 12.41 11.77
C ALA A 386 1.99 12.84 13.17
N ILE A 387 3.12 12.28 13.61
CA ILE A 387 3.77 12.65 14.89
C ILE A 387 4.08 14.15 14.93
N GLU A 388 4.59 14.73 13.84
CA GLU A 388 4.86 16.18 13.76
C GLU A 388 3.60 17.03 13.86
N LYS A 389 2.46 16.55 13.31
CA LYS A 389 1.18 17.27 13.30
C LYS A 389 0.48 17.27 14.64
N VAL A 390 0.74 16.31 15.51
CA VAL A 390 0.14 16.23 16.85
C VAL A 390 0.98 16.99 17.87
N ASN A 391 0.43 18.10 18.42
CA ASN A 391 1.10 18.93 19.43
C ASN A 391 0.87 18.36 20.85
N ALA A 392 1.56 17.27 21.18
CA ALA A 392 1.50 16.63 22.49
C ALA A 392 2.90 16.18 22.96
N LYS A 393 3.07 15.99 24.28
CA LYS A 393 4.31 15.48 24.86
C LYS A 393 4.43 13.97 24.66
N ASN A 394 3.35 13.24 24.99
CA ASN A 394 3.23 11.81 24.76
C ASN A 394 2.29 11.59 23.57
N ILE A 395 2.66 10.72 22.66
CA ILE A 395 1.82 10.37 21.50
C ILE A 395 1.60 8.86 21.48
N PHE A 396 0.35 8.46 21.64
CA PHE A 396 -0.09 7.08 21.48
C PHE A 396 -0.40 6.81 20.01
N ILE A 397 0.21 5.77 19.43
CA ILE A 397 -0.03 5.33 18.07
C ILE A 397 -0.78 4.01 18.10
N LEU A 398 -1.91 3.94 17.42
CA LEU A 398 -2.77 2.78 17.24
C LEU A 398 -2.65 2.30 15.79
N PRO A 399 -1.78 1.32 15.48
CA PRO A 399 -1.56 0.87 14.11
C PRO A 399 -2.76 0.17 13.48
N ASN A 400 -3.59 -0.51 14.27
CA ASN A 400 -4.81 -1.22 13.87
C ASN A 400 -4.62 -2.28 12.76
N ASN A 401 -3.37 -2.63 12.50
CA ASN A 401 -2.97 -3.66 11.55
C ASN A 401 -1.58 -4.21 11.94
N LYS A 402 -1.44 -5.54 11.98
CA LYS A 402 -0.18 -6.21 12.32
C LYS A 402 0.99 -5.84 11.39
N ASN A 403 0.70 -5.49 10.12
CA ASN A 403 1.71 -5.13 9.13
C ASN A 403 2.24 -3.69 9.32
N ILE A 404 1.54 -2.88 10.12
CA ILE A 404 1.87 -1.47 10.35
C ILE A 404 2.67 -1.27 11.65
N ILE A 405 2.57 -2.21 12.61
CA ILE A 405 3.23 -2.11 13.93
C ILE A 405 4.74 -1.88 13.80
N LEU A 406 5.40 -2.55 12.87
CA LEU A 406 6.85 -2.37 12.67
C LEU A 406 7.20 -0.97 12.16
N ALA A 407 6.41 -0.41 11.23
CA ALA A 407 6.60 0.95 10.73
C ALA A 407 6.37 2.00 11.84
N ALA A 408 5.36 1.80 12.69
CA ALA A 408 5.10 2.64 13.86
C ALA A 408 6.27 2.60 14.87
N ASN A 409 6.80 1.41 15.17
CA ASN A 409 7.97 1.26 16.04
C ASN A 409 9.25 1.86 15.43
N GLN A 410 9.40 1.80 14.10
CA GLN A 410 10.49 2.46 13.41
C GLN A 410 10.39 3.99 13.51
N ALA A 411 9.20 4.56 13.35
CA ALA A 411 8.94 5.99 13.55
C ALA A 411 9.22 6.41 15.00
N LYS A 412 8.80 5.60 15.99
CA LYS A 412 9.16 5.78 17.42
C LYS A 412 10.67 5.88 17.61
N ALA A 413 11.43 4.96 17.01
CA ALA A 413 12.90 4.95 17.13
C ALA A 413 13.61 6.14 16.42
N MET A 414 12.92 6.82 15.52
CA MET A 414 13.44 7.98 14.77
C MET A 414 13.03 9.32 15.39
N THR A 415 12.11 9.31 16.38
CA THR A 415 11.61 10.51 17.06
C THR A 415 12.35 10.70 18.39
N GLU A 416 12.98 11.87 18.59
CA GLU A 416 13.79 12.17 19.77
C GLU A 416 13.13 13.21 20.69
N ASP A 417 12.25 14.06 20.16
CA ASP A 417 11.70 15.24 20.81
C ASP A 417 10.37 15.00 21.53
N LYS A 418 9.74 13.85 21.31
CA LYS A 418 8.45 13.45 21.90
C LYS A 418 8.51 12.01 22.42
N ASN A 419 7.72 11.72 23.44
CA ASN A 419 7.55 10.36 23.93
C ASN A 419 6.53 9.61 23.07
N ILE A 420 6.96 8.65 22.28
CA ILE A 420 6.08 7.88 21.38
C ILE A 420 5.79 6.52 22.01
N ILE A 421 4.51 6.20 22.11
CA ILE A 421 3.98 4.97 22.69
C ILE A 421 3.20 4.23 21.59
N VAL A 422 3.66 3.05 21.20
CA VAL A 422 2.97 2.23 20.20
C VAL A 422 2.16 1.15 20.91
N VAL A 423 0.85 1.33 20.96
CA VAL A 423 -0.08 0.30 21.43
C VAL A 423 -0.29 -0.67 20.29
N SER A 424 0.16 -1.91 20.43
CA SER A 424 0.26 -2.90 19.34
C SER A 424 -1.10 -3.46 18.88
N THR A 425 -2.05 -2.58 18.57
CA THR A 425 -3.36 -2.93 18.03
C THR A 425 -3.21 -3.55 16.64
N LYS A 426 -3.87 -4.68 16.40
CA LYS A 426 -3.79 -5.46 15.17
C LYS A 426 -5.02 -5.29 14.29
N THR A 427 -6.11 -4.76 14.88
CA THR A 427 -7.41 -4.58 14.23
C THR A 427 -8.02 -3.26 14.66
N VAL A 428 -8.97 -2.75 13.86
CA VAL A 428 -9.71 -1.52 14.17
C VAL A 428 -10.48 -1.64 15.50
N PRO A 429 -11.22 -2.73 15.79
CA PRO A 429 -11.86 -2.89 17.10
C PRO A 429 -10.89 -2.78 18.26
N GLN A 430 -9.72 -3.44 18.19
CA GLN A 430 -8.68 -3.29 19.22
C GLN A 430 -8.27 -1.84 19.42
N GLY A 431 -8.19 -1.04 18.34
CA GLY A 431 -7.90 0.39 18.42
C GLY A 431 -9.00 1.17 19.13
N ILE A 432 -10.25 0.83 18.89
CA ILE A 432 -11.41 1.45 19.54
C ILE A 432 -11.40 1.14 21.04
N THR A 433 -11.25 -0.13 21.41
CA THR A 433 -11.19 -0.56 22.83
C THR A 433 -9.98 0.02 23.53
N ALA A 434 -8.82 0.14 22.84
CA ALA A 434 -7.67 0.85 23.40
C ALA A 434 -8.00 2.30 23.76
N MET A 435 -8.72 3.03 22.90
CA MET A 435 -9.14 4.42 23.18
C MET A 435 -10.14 4.49 24.33
N ILE A 436 -11.06 3.53 24.44
CA ILE A 436 -12.03 3.45 25.55
C ILE A 436 -11.33 3.16 26.89
N SER A 437 -10.26 2.35 26.85
CA SER A 437 -9.46 2.01 28.04
C SER A 437 -8.56 3.14 28.55
N TYR A 438 -8.42 4.22 27.78
CA TYR A 438 -7.61 5.38 28.17
C TYR A 438 -8.26 6.19 29.30
N VAL A 439 -7.48 6.51 30.33
CA VAL A 439 -7.93 7.30 31.50
C VAL A 439 -7.08 8.56 31.59
N PRO A 440 -7.67 9.77 31.43
CA PRO A 440 -6.91 11.04 31.39
C PRO A 440 -6.07 11.34 32.63
N GLU A 441 -6.47 10.85 33.81
CA GLU A 441 -5.82 11.08 35.09
C GLU A 441 -4.60 10.19 35.36
N LYS A 442 -4.40 9.14 34.54
CA LYS A 442 -3.27 8.20 34.64
C LYS A 442 -2.04 8.72 33.89
N SER A 443 -0.87 8.27 34.31
CA SER A 443 0.38 8.52 33.57
C SER A 443 0.37 7.87 32.18
N ALA A 444 1.32 8.23 31.33
CA ALA A 444 1.44 7.64 30.00
C ALA A 444 1.74 6.14 30.05
N GLU A 445 2.56 5.72 31.02
CA GLU A 445 2.93 4.31 31.25
C GLU A 445 1.75 3.49 31.75
N GLU A 446 0.99 4.02 32.73
CA GLU A 446 -0.22 3.37 33.24
C GLU A 446 -1.31 3.25 32.17
N ASN A 447 -1.40 4.22 31.25
CA ASN A 447 -2.31 4.17 30.12
C ASN A 447 -1.84 3.18 29.05
N GLU A 448 -0.53 3.10 28.75
CA GLU A 448 0.04 2.08 27.85
C GLU A 448 -0.33 0.67 28.35
N GLU A 449 -0.21 0.43 29.67
CA GLU A 449 -0.57 -0.85 30.28
C GLU A 449 -2.08 -1.11 30.19
N ALA A 450 -2.93 -0.18 30.58
CA ALA A 450 -4.38 -0.32 30.53
C ALA A 450 -4.92 -0.54 29.11
N MET A 451 -4.42 0.23 28.13
CA MET A 451 -4.78 0.07 26.74
C MET A 451 -4.29 -1.28 26.19
N THR A 452 -3.09 -1.74 26.60
CA THR A 452 -2.54 -3.02 26.17
C THR A 452 -3.29 -4.19 26.78
N GLU A 453 -3.76 -4.09 28.01
CA GLU A 453 -4.64 -5.09 28.65
C GLU A 453 -6.01 -5.11 27.97
N GLY A 454 -6.63 -3.96 27.72
CA GLY A 454 -7.95 -3.88 27.08
C GLY A 454 -7.99 -4.56 25.73
N ILE A 455 -6.98 -4.36 24.88
CA ILE A 455 -6.98 -4.98 23.53
C ILE A 455 -6.85 -6.51 23.55
N GLN A 456 -6.43 -7.11 24.65
CA GLN A 456 -6.31 -8.57 24.75
C GLN A 456 -7.67 -9.26 24.94
N MET A 457 -8.67 -8.52 25.40
CA MET A 457 -10.04 -9.03 25.57
C MET A 457 -10.82 -9.07 24.24
N VAL A 458 -10.38 -8.31 23.25
CA VAL A 458 -11.07 -8.13 21.96
C VAL A 458 -10.75 -9.29 21.02
N LYS A 459 -11.75 -10.08 20.70
CA LYS A 459 -11.71 -11.03 19.58
C LYS A 459 -12.23 -10.35 18.34
N THR A 460 -11.52 -10.45 17.21
CA THR A 460 -11.94 -9.80 15.96
C THR A 460 -12.21 -10.81 14.86
N GLY A 461 -13.37 -10.65 14.20
CA GLY A 461 -13.75 -11.34 12.97
C GLY A 461 -13.79 -10.37 11.79
N GLN A 462 -13.36 -10.83 10.61
CA GLN A 462 -13.37 -10.05 9.38
C GLN A 462 -14.02 -10.87 8.28
N VAL A 463 -15.10 -10.37 7.70
CA VAL A 463 -15.84 -11.04 6.61
C VAL A 463 -15.44 -10.40 5.29
N THR A 464 -14.87 -11.20 4.38
CA THR A 464 -14.36 -10.76 3.08
C THR A 464 -14.57 -11.84 2.02
N TYR A 465 -14.06 -11.64 0.83
CA TYR A 465 -14.14 -12.60 -0.27
C TYR A 465 -12.77 -13.13 -0.68
N ALA A 466 -12.75 -14.35 -1.21
CA ALA A 466 -11.54 -14.97 -1.74
C ALA A 466 -11.22 -14.38 -3.12
N VAL A 467 -10.01 -13.82 -3.28
CA VAL A 467 -9.55 -13.24 -4.56
C VAL A 467 -9.02 -14.29 -5.53
N ARG A 468 -8.78 -15.52 -5.06
CA ARG A 468 -8.29 -16.67 -5.85
C ARG A 468 -8.64 -17.97 -5.15
N ASP A 469 -8.53 -19.10 -5.88
CA ASP A 469 -8.60 -20.43 -5.27
C ASP A 469 -7.44 -20.63 -4.30
N THR A 470 -7.73 -21.14 -3.11
CA THR A 470 -6.73 -21.40 -2.07
C THR A 470 -7.18 -22.55 -1.16
N HIS A 471 -6.28 -22.99 -0.30
CA HIS A 471 -6.55 -24.01 0.72
C HIS A 471 -6.12 -23.46 2.08
N ILE A 472 -7.03 -23.41 3.04
CA ILE A 472 -6.76 -22.94 4.40
C ILE A 472 -7.40 -23.93 5.39
N ASP A 473 -6.63 -24.43 6.36
CA ASP A 473 -7.11 -25.34 7.42
C ASP A 473 -7.91 -26.54 6.87
N GLU A 474 -7.38 -27.22 5.84
CA GLU A 474 -8.00 -28.37 5.16
C GLU A 474 -9.31 -28.06 4.40
N LYS A 475 -9.71 -26.79 4.28
CA LYS A 475 -10.87 -26.36 3.48
C LYS A 475 -10.44 -25.83 2.12
N GLU A 476 -11.07 -26.34 1.05
CA GLU A 476 -10.96 -25.77 -0.29
C GLU A 476 -11.79 -24.47 -0.35
N ILE A 477 -11.20 -23.40 -0.84
CA ILE A 477 -11.80 -22.08 -0.99
C ILE A 477 -11.66 -21.69 -2.45
N HIS A 478 -12.77 -21.39 -3.09
CA HIS A 478 -12.78 -20.95 -4.48
C HIS A 478 -12.86 -19.44 -4.59
N GLN A 479 -12.33 -18.92 -5.71
CA GLN A 479 -12.43 -17.48 -5.99
C GLN A 479 -13.88 -17.00 -5.93
N GLY A 480 -14.12 -15.97 -5.13
CA GLY A 480 -15.44 -15.40 -4.89
C GLY A 480 -16.20 -15.99 -3.69
N ASP A 481 -15.67 -17.04 -3.04
CA ASP A 481 -16.25 -17.52 -1.77
C ASP A 481 -16.12 -16.43 -0.70
N ILE A 482 -17.11 -16.36 0.18
CA ILE A 482 -17.11 -15.47 1.34
C ILE A 482 -16.38 -16.19 2.48
N MET A 483 -15.45 -15.47 3.11
CA MET A 483 -14.63 -15.98 4.20
C MET A 483 -14.83 -15.16 5.47
N GLY A 484 -14.99 -15.82 6.59
CA GLY A 484 -14.90 -15.25 7.93
C GLY A 484 -13.54 -15.57 8.56
N LEU A 485 -12.72 -14.56 8.77
CA LEU A 485 -11.36 -14.67 9.29
C LEU A 485 -11.31 -14.16 10.71
N GLY A 486 -10.77 -14.96 11.63
CA GLY A 486 -10.54 -14.58 13.01
C GLY A 486 -9.07 -14.30 13.30
N ASP A 487 -8.75 -14.03 14.57
CA ASP A 487 -7.38 -13.75 15.03
C ASP A 487 -6.39 -14.89 14.72
N HIS A 488 -6.86 -16.12 14.65
CA HIS A 488 -6.04 -17.33 14.54
C HIS A 488 -6.22 -18.11 13.23
N GLY A 489 -7.10 -17.68 12.34
CA GLY A 489 -7.31 -18.34 11.06
C GLY A 489 -8.75 -18.23 10.55
N LEU A 490 -9.12 -19.18 9.69
CA LEU A 490 -10.42 -19.25 9.05
C LEU A 490 -11.50 -19.75 10.02
N LEU A 491 -12.54 -18.97 10.25
CA LEU A 491 -13.69 -19.34 11.10
C LEU A 491 -14.84 -19.92 10.29
N ALA A 492 -15.19 -19.27 9.18
CA ALA A 492 -16.31 -19.64 8.33
C ALA A 492 -15.98 -19.48 6.84
N VAL A 493 -16.66 -20.26 5.99
CA VAL A 493 -16.58 -20.15 4.51
C VAL A 493 -17.94 -20.50 3.91
N GLY A 494 -18.40 -19.73 2.94
CA GLY A 494 -19.68 -19.94 2.27
C GLY A 494 -19.88 -19.05 1.05
N GLN A 495 -21.13 -18.98 0.58
CA GLN A 495 -21.52 -18.18 -0.59
C GLN A 495 -22.39 -16.99 -0.23
N ASP A 496 -22.88 -16.92 1.02
CA ASP A 496 -23.78 -15.89 1.51
C ASP A 496 -23.13 -15.09 2.64
N ILE A 497 -23.11 -13.76 2.48
CA ILE A 497 -22.43 -12.84 3.41
C ILE A 497 -23.00 -12.93 4.82
N LEU A 498 -24.34 -12.92 4.95
CA LEU A 498 -24.99 -12.90 6.26
C LEU A 498 -24.80 -14.21 7.01
N THR A 499 -24.85 -15.34 6.29
CA THR A 499 -24.58 -16.66 6.87
C THR A 499 -23.15 -16.78 7.38
N VAL A 500 -22.17 -16.35 6.57
CA VAL A 500 -20.74 -16.41 6.95
C VAL A 500 -20.45 -15.45 8.10
N ALA A 501 -21.07 -14.26 8.12
CA ALA A 501 -20.94 -13.31 9.23
C ALA A 501 -21.50 -13.89 10.54
N GLU A 502 -22.70 -14.49 10.50
CA GLU A 502 -23.31 -15.15 11.65
C GLU A 502 -22.45 -16.31 12.18
N GLU A 503 -21.95 -17.18 11.28
CA GLU A 503 -21.07 -18.29 11.65
C GLU A 503 -19.74 -17.79 12.25
N THR A 504 -19.19 -16.69 11.71
CA THR A 504 -17.97 -16.05 12.21
C THR A 504 -18.18 -15.54 13.64
N ILE A 505 -19.27 -14.82 13.91
CA ILE A 505 -19.62 -14.33 15.25
C ILE A 505 -19.80 -15.51 16.20
N ARG A 506 -20.56 -16.54 15.78
CA ARG A 506 -20.82 -17.74 16.58
C ARG A 506 -19.54 -18.47 16.98
N ALA A 507 -18.53 -18.47 16.12
CA ALA A 507 -17.23 -19.11 16.43
C ALA A 507 -16.37 -18.31 17.42
N MET A 508 -16.68 -17.01 17.64
CA MET A 508 -15.93 -16.12 18.55
C MET A 508 -16.58 -15.96 19.92
N VAL A 509 -17.92 -16.05 20.00
CA VAL A 509 -18.67 -15.86 21.26
C VAL A 509 -18.42 -17.01 22.21
N ASP A 510 -18.18 -16.70 23.49
CA ASP A 510 -18.04 -17.63 24.61
C ASP A 510 -18.84 -17.15 25.83
N GLU A 511 -18.67 -17.84 26.97
CA GLU A 511 -19.43 -17.60 28.21
C GLU A 511 -19.08 -16.24 28.87
N ASP A 512 -17.92 -15.64 28.51
CA ASP A 512 -17.43 -14.38 29.08
C ASP A 512 -17.74 -13.19 28.14
N SER A 513 -18.40 -13.41 27.00
CA SER A 513 -18.69 -12.36 26.01
C SER A 513 -19.91 -11.54 26.44
N GLU A 514 -19.74 -10.20 26.51
CA GLU A 514 -20.76 -9.23 26.92
C GLU A 514 -21.17 -8.25 25.81
N LEU A 515 -20.27 -7.94 24.86
CA LEU A 515 -20.51 -6.98 23.79
C LEU A 515 -20.14 -7.57 22.41
N ILE A 516 -21.02 -7.37 21.44
CA ILE A 516 -20.77 -7.72 20.04
C ILE A 516 -20.96 -6.47 19.20
N SER A 517 -19.89 -5.97 18.57
CA SER A 517 -19.99 -4.81 17.68
C SER A 517 -19.75 -5.22 16.22
N ILE A 518 -20.64 -4.77 15.34
CA ILE A 518 -20.62 -5.04 13.89
C ILE A 518 -20.34 -3.72 13.17
N TYR A 519 -19.22 -3.64 12.46
CA TYR A 519 -18.84 -2.49 11.63
C TYR A 519 -19.00 -2.87 10.16
N TYR A 520 -20.08 -2.43 9.50
CA TYR A 520 -20.33 -2.79 8.10
C TYR A 520 -19.60 -1.87 7.12
N GLY A 521 -19.09 -2.47 6.04
CA GLY A 521 -18.30 -1.81 5.00
C GLY A 521 -19.15 -1.22 3.87
N GLU A 522 -18.46 -0.70 2.84
CA GLU A 522 -19.10 -0.10 1.66
C GLU A 522 -19.95 -1.10 0.85
N ASP A 523 -19.57 -2.38 0.84
CA ASP A 523 -20.19 -3.44 0.05
C ASP A 523 -21.29 -4.22 0.83
N MET A 524 -21.71 -3.75 1.99
CA MET A 524 -22.81 -4.30 2.79
C MET A 524 -23.87 -3.23 3.03
N SER A 525 -25.14 -3.54 2.77
CA SER A 525 -26.23 -2.59 3.00
C SER A 525 -26.54 -2.43 4.49
N GLU A 526 -27.04 -1.26 4.88
CA GLU A 526 -27.52 -0.99 6.24
C GLU A 526 -28.62 -1.99 6.66
N GLU A 527 -29.54 -2.31 5.75
CA GLU A 527 -30.63 -3.27 5.98
C GLU A 527 -30.08 -4.68 6.30
N ASP A 528 -29.05 -5.14 5.58
CA ASP A 528 -28.41 -6.43 5.84
C ASP A 528 -27.66 -6.42 7.17
N ALA A 529 -26.97 -5.32 7.49
CA ALA A 529 -26.24 -5.18 8.74
C ALA A 529 -27.17 -5.16 9.95
N GLU A 530 -28.30 -4.42 9.88
CA GLU A 530 -29.34 -4.41 10.90
C GLU A 530 -29.99 -5.80 11.07
N SER A 531 -30.31 -6.47 9.95
CA SER A 531 -30.84 -7.83 9.96
C SER A 531 -29.90 -8.83 10.62
N LEU A 532 -28.58 -8.69 10.39
CA LEU A 532 -27.56 -9.49 11.08
C LEU A 532 -27.56 -9.18 12.57
N GLY A 533 -27.57 -7.90 12.96
CA GLY A 533 -27.63 -7.45 14.35
C GLY A 533 -28.82 -8.04 15.10
N GLU A 534 -30.04 -7.95 14.54
CA GLU A 534 -31.27 -8.52 15.12
C GLU A 534 -31.17 -10.04 15.32
N LYS A 535 -30.58 -10.77 14.38
CA LYS A 535 -30.36 -12.23 14.50
C LYS A 535 -29.39 -12.57 15.61
N ILE A 536 -28.30 -11.80 15.73
CA ILE A 536 -27.29 -12.00 16.77
C ILE A 536 -27.86 -11.68 18.15
N GLU A 537 -28.60 -10.58 18.30
CA GLU A 537 -29.30 -10.23 19.56
C GLU A 537 -30.25 -11.31 20.01
N GLN A 538 -31.01 -11.93 19.06
CA GLN A 538 -31.89 -13.05 19.37
C GLN A 538 -31.13 -14.33 19.77
N ALA A 539 -29.94 -14.58 19.18
CA ALA A 539 -29.15 -15.74 19.45
C ALA A 539 -28.35 -15.63 20.78
N TYR A 540 -27.98 -14.41 21.15
CA TYR A 540 -27.16 -14.09 22.33
C TYR A 540 -27.81 -13.00 23.18
N PRO A 541 -28.93 -13.29 23.88
CA PRO A 541 -29.71 -12.28 24.61
C PRO A 541 -28.98 -11.71 25.83
N ASP A 542 -27.86 -12.29 26.23
CA ASP A 542 -27.01 -11.82 27.34
C ASP A 542 -25.88 -10.88 26.85
N CYS A 543 -25.73 -10.69 25.54
CA CYS A 543 -24.78 -9.77 24.94
C CYS A 543 -25.48 -8.51 24.41
N ASP A 544 -24.87 -7.35 24.63
CA ASP A 544 -25.26 -6.13 23.93
C ASP A 544 -24.75 -6.20 22.48
N VAL A 545 -25.59 -5.82 21.49
CA VAL A 545 -25.26 -5.86 20.07
C VAL A 545 -25.32 -4.45 19.49
N GLU A 546 -24.20 -4.00 18.91
CA GLU A 546 -24.09 -2.71 18.26
C GLU A 546 -23.82 -2.87 16.76
N VAL A 547 -24.55 -2.13 15.92
CA VAL A 547 -24.35 -2.07 14.48
C VAL A 547 -23.91 -0.66 14.10
N ASN A 548 -22.73 -0.53 13.52
CA ASN A 548 -22.13 0.75 13.20
C ASN A 548 -21.69 0.78 11.73
N TYR A 549 -21.90 1.90 11.05
CA TYR A 549 -21.32 2.11 9.73
C TYR A 549 -19.80 2.28 9.86
N GLY A 550 -19.04 1.41 9.24
CA GLY A 550 -17.58 1.52 9.17
C GLY A 550 -17.09 2.17 7.88
N GLY A 551 -17.76 1.85 6.76
CA GLY A 551 -17.40 2.35 5.42
C GLY A 551 -16.02 1.88 4.93
N GLN A 552 -15.50 0.78 5.49
CA GLN A 552 -14.24 0.19 5.05
C GLN A 552 -14.46 -0.60 3.75
N PRO A 553 -13.51 -0.51 2.78
CA PRO A 553 -13.51 -1.35 1.58
C PRO A 553 -13.04 -2.78 1.90
N ILE A 554 -13.26 -3.72 0.99
CA ILE A 554 -12.78 -5.12 1.01
C ILE A 554 -13.51 -6.00 2.02
N TYR A 555 -13.80 -5.50 3.21
CA TYR A 555 -14.52 -6.24 4.23
C TYR A 555 -16.00 -5.86 4.21
N TYR A 556 -16.86 -6.86 3.99
CA TYR A 556 -18.31 -6.67 4.14
C TYR A 556 -18.66 -6.21 5.55
N CYS A 557 -18.05 -6.85 6.55
CA CYS A 557 -18.07 -6.35 7.91
C CYS A 557 -16.81 -6.75 8.69
N VAL A 558 -16.50 -5.95 9.71
CA VAL A 558 -15.57 -6.27 10.78
C VAL A 558 -16.37 -6.40 12.05
N VAL A 559 -16.11 -7.43 12.82
CA VAL A 559 -16.87 -7.74 14.06
C VAL A 559 -15.90 -7.83 15.22
N SER A 560 -16.28 -7.26 16.38
CA SER A 560 -15.62 -7.56 17.65
C SER A 560 -16.56 -8.32 18.59
N VAL A 561 -15.94 -9.15 19.42
CA VAL A 561 -16.59 -9.82 20.54
C VAL A 561 -15.72 -9.58 21.78
N GLU A 562 -16.31 -8.97 22.81
CA GLU A 562 -15.66 -8.53 24.04
C GLU A 562 -16.40 -9.04 25.28
#